data_03649586f3d7948c7dccd21af8c9887a
#
_entry.id   03649586f3d7948c7dccd21af8c9887a
#
_cell.length_a   1.000
_cell.length_b   1.000
_cell.length_c   1.000
_cell.angle_alpha   90.00
_cell.angle_beta   90.00
_cell.angle_gamma   90.00
#
_symmetry.space_group_name_H-M   'P 1'
#
loop_
_entity.id
_entity.type
_entity.pdbx_description
1 polymer ?
#
loop_
_entity_poly.entity_id
_entity_poly.type
_entity_poly.pdbx_seq_one_letter_code
_entity_poly.pdbx_strand_id
1 'polypeptide(L)'
;MICIGDLHGDKLKNLFPNHIELQFNELNKAIHTGRKEGEKHFCFLGDLSENIRLSQDAECAFIRFFCYWDSKIELDVILGNHDFAENSNHSLLPFMEMQRAGLFKTIRFHEKPHVAKIDGVYHNFCPYPFI
;
A
#
# COMPACT_ATOMS: atom_id res chain seq x y z
N MET A 1 7.14 1.32 13.82
CA MET A 1 6.37 1.15 12.56
C MET A 1 5.37 2.27 12.41
N ILE A 2 5.26 2.85 11.22
CA ILE A 2 4.28 3.89 10.90
C ILE A 2 3.20 3.27 10.04
N CYS A 3 1.93 3.43 10.43
CA CYS A 3 0.77 2.94 9.69
C CYS A 3 0.08 4.11 8.97
N ILE A 4 -0.26 3.88 7.71
CA ILE A 4 -0.97 4.84 6.86
C ILE A 4 -2.21 4.14 6.31
N GLY A 5 -3.37 4.76 6.46
CA GLY A 5 -4.64 4.21 5.99
C GLY A 5 -5.40 5.12 5.05
N ASP A 6 -6.46 4.57 4.48
CA ASP A 6 -7.48 5.29 3.70
C ASP A 6 -6.91 6.13 2.55
N LEU A 7 -6.07 5.54 1.72
CA LEU A 7 -5.42 6.25 0.61
C LEU A 7 -6.41 6.68 -0.48
N HIS A 8 -7.38 5.82 -0.84
CA HIS A 8 -8.42 6.09 -1.84
C HIS A 8 -7.90 6.85 -3.06
N GLY A 9 -6.91 6.27 -3.74
CA GLY A 9 -6.09 6.94 -4.75
C GLY A 9 -6.83 7.55 -5.94
N ASP A 10 -8.08 7.17 -6.17
CA ASP A 10 -8.90 7.63 -7.29
C ASP A 10 -10.18 8.37 -6.88
N LYS A 11 -10.39 8.58 -5.58
CA LYS A 11 -11.64 9.14 -5.05
C LYS A 11 -11.98 10.54 -5.59
N LEU A 12 -10.98 11.40 -5.70
CA LEU A 12 -11.18 12.82 -6.03
C LEU A 12 -10.70 13.18 -7.45
N LYS A 13 -10.42 12.20 -8.29
CA LYS A 13 -9.82 12.43 -9.62
C LYS A 13 -10.63 13.36 -10.53
N ASN A 14 -11.95 13.37 -10.38
CA ASN A 14 -12.84 14.22 -11.19
C ASN A 14 -12.98 15.65 -10.65
N LEU A 15 -12.61 15.89 -9.38
CA LEU A 15 -12.71 17.20 -8.73
C LEU A 15 -11.39 17.96 -8.78
N PHE A 16 -10.27 17.24 -8.72
CA PHE A 16 -8.93 17.81 -8.70
C PHE A 16 -8.06 17.08 -9.73
N PRO A 17 -7.77 17.68 -10.91
CA PRO A 17 -7.02 17.00 -11.98
C PRO A 17 -5.66 16.45 -11.57
N ASN A 18 -5.00 17.08 -10.59
CA ASN A 18 -3.69 16.68 -10.08
C ASN A 18 -3.73 16.02 -8.69
N HIS A 19 -4.89 15.51 -8.25
CA HIS A 19 -5.02 14.97 -6.89
C HIS A 19 -4.12 13.76 -6.65
N ILE A 20 -3.89 12.91 -7.65
CA ILE A 20 -3.00 11.76 -7.56
C ILE A 20 -1.57 12.22 -7.24
N GLU A 21 -1.06 13.20 -7.99
CA GLU A 21 0.26 13.77 -7.76
C GLU A 21 0.39 14.37 -6.35
N LEU A 22 -0.60 15.15 -5.93
CA LEU A 22 -0.62 15.76 -4.60
C LEU A 22 -0.65 14.69 -3.50
N GLN A 23 -1.44 13.65 -3.65
CA GLN A 23 -1.54 12.56 -2.69
C GLN A 23 -0.21 11.83 -2.54
N PHE A 24 0.45 11.48 -3.65
CA PHE A 24 1.74 10.79 -3.60
C PHE A 24 2.86 11.68 -3.07
N ASN A 25 2.80 12.99 -3.32
CA ASN A 25 3.71 13.93 -2.69
C ASN A 25 3.59 13.92 -1.17
N GLU A 26 2.36 13.88 -0.63
CA GLU A 26 2.14 13.79 0.82
C GLU A 26 2.58 12.43 1.40
N LEU A 27 2.32 11.34 0.68
CA LEU A 27 2.81 10.02 1.07
C LEU A 27 4.35 9.99 1.13
N ASN A 28 5.01 10.52 0.12
CA ASN A 28 6.47 10.59 0.09
C ASN A 28 7.01 11.42 1.24
N LYS A 29 6.38 12.57 1.55
CA LYS A 29 6.77 13.39 2.71
C LYS A 29 6.64 12.62 4.03
N ALA A 30 5.54 11.90 4.20
CA ALA A 30 5.31 11.10 5.42
C ALA A 30 6.41 10.04 5.60
N ILE A 31 6.76 9.34 4.54
CA ILE A 31 7.83 8.34 4.59
C ILE A 31 9.20 8.99 4.84
N HIS A 32 9.52 10.07 4.15
CA HIS A 32 10.77 10.80 4.39
C HIS A 32 10.88 11.29 5.83
N THR A 33 9.80 11.83 6.38
CA THR A 33 9.76 12.30 7.78
C THR A 33 9.99 11.14 8.74
N GLY A 34 9.29 10.03 8.56
CA GLY A 34 9.48 8.83 9.39
C GLY A 34 10.91 8.31 9.34
N ARG A 35 11.52 8.26 8.16
CA ARG A 35 12.91 7.83 8.00
C ARG A 35 13.90 8.75 8.72
N LYS A 36 13.69 10.05 8.68
CA LYS A 36 14.53 11.01 9.44
C LYS A 36 14.47 10.77 10.95
N GLU A 37 13.36 10.24 11.45
CA GLU A 37 13.17 9.89 12.84
C GLU A 37 13.62 8.46 13.18
N GLY A 38 14.23 7.76 12.23
CA GLY A 38 14.79 6.43 12.42
C GLY A 38 13.83 5.29 12.11
N GLU A 39 12.62 5.56 11.61
CA GLU A 39 11.68 4.52 11.23
C GLU A 39 12.10 3.83 9.92
N LYS A 40 12.02 2.51 9.93
CA LYS A 40 12.35 1.67 8.76
C LYS A 40 11.15 0.89 8.26
N HIS A 41 10.15 0.67 9.11
CA HIS A 41 8.98 -0.15 8.83
C HIS A 41 7.72 0.71 8.69
N PHE A 42 7.02 0.50 7.59
CA PHE A 42 5.77 1.17 7.25
C PHE A 42 4.71 0.14 6.92
N CYS A 43 3.45 0.48 7.13
CA CYS A 43 2.32 -0.37 6.80
C CYS A 43 1.22 0.46 6.15
N PHE A 44 0.72 0.02 5.00
CA PHE A 44 -0.51 0.55 4.41
C PHE A 44 -1.68 -0.34 4.85
N LEU A 45 -2.66 0.29 5.50
CA LEU A 45 -3.78 -0.40 6.12
C LEU A 45 -4.93 -0.73 5.13
N GLY A 46 -4.67 -0.66 3.85
CA GLY A 46 -5.64 -0.95 2.80
C GLY A 46 -6.35 0.29 2.29
N ASP A 47 -7.43 0.04 1.55
CA ASP A 47 -8.21 1.07 0.86
C ASP A 47 -7.35 1.96 -0.05
N LEU A 48 -6.47 1.31 -0.83
CA LEU A 48 -5.71 2.00 -1.86
C LEU A 48 -6.60 2.57 -2.95
N SER A 49 -7.75 1.95 -3.17
CA SER A 49 -8.76 2.38 -4.13
C SER A 49 -10.09 2.62 -3.44
N GLU A 50 -10.89 3.53 -3.97
CA GLU A 50 -12.31 3.68 -3.63
C GLU A 50 -13.13 2.55 -4.25
N ASN A 51 -12.68 2.01 -5.36
CA ASN A 51 -13.32 0.95 -6.12
C ASN A 51 -12.44 -0.31 -6.16
N ILE A 52 -13.02 -1.41 -6.58
CA ILE A 52 -12.34 -2.71 -6.76
C ILE A 52 -11.09 -2.62 -7.63
N ARG A 53 -11.10 -1.68 -8.58
CA ARG A 53 -9.96 -1.43 -9.47
C ARG A 53 -9.49 0.01 -9.33
N LEU A 54 -8.18 0.19 -9.27
CA LEU A 54 -7.57 1.50 -9.43
C LEU A 54 -7.80 2.02 -10.85
N SER A 55 -7.92 3.34 -10.99
CA SER A 55 -7.79 3.96 -12.30
C SER A 55 -6.38 3.70 -12.84
N GLN A 56 -6.23 3.74 -14.16
CA GLN A 56 -4.92 3.52 -14.79
C GLN A 56 -3.86 4.49 -14.26
N ASP A 57 -4.21 5.76 -14.10
CA ASP A 57 -3.29 6.77 -13.58
C ASP A 57 -2.87 6.48 -12.14
N ALA A 58 -3.80 6.08 -11.28
CA ALA A 58 -3.50 5.70 -9.90
C ALA A 58 -2.64 4.43 -9.84
N GLU A 59 -2.96 3.41 -10.65
CA GLU A 59 -2.17 2.19 -10.72
C GLU A 59 -0.73 2.47 -11.14
N CYS A 60 -0.53 3.27 -12.17
CA CYS A 60 0.81 3.69 -12.60
C CYS A 60 1.56 4.47 -11.51
N ALA A 61 0.86 5.35 -10.80
CA ALA A 61 1.45 6.10 -9.69
C ALA A 61 1.89 5.17 -8.54
N PHE A 62 1.08 4.19 -8.18
CA PHE A 62 1.43 3.18 -7.17
C PHE A 62 2.62 2.31 -7.63
N ILE A 63 2.65 1.88 -8.88
CA ILE A 63 3.79 1.13 -9.42
C ILE A 63 5.08 1.94 -9.27
N ARG A 64 5.08 3.20 -9.68
CA ARG A 64 6.26 4.07 -9.54
C ARG A 64 6.64 4.25 -8.07
N PHE A 65 5.67 4.44 -7.19
CA PHE A 65 5.87 4.61 -5.76
C PHE A 65 6.51 3.36 -5.14
N PHE A 66 5.95 2.18 -5.38
CA PHE A 66 6.49 0.94 -4.83
C PHE A 66 7.89 0.64 -5.38
N CYS A 67 8.11 0.83 -6.67
CA CYS A 67 9.43 0.63 -7.27
C CYS A 67 10.48 1.61 -6.71
N TYR A 68 10.10 2.84 -6.43
CA TYR A 68 11.01 3.83 -5.84
C TYR A 68 11.42 3.45 -4.41
N TRP A 69 10.45 3.02 -3.60
CA TRP A 69 10.71 2.74 -2.18
C TRP A 69 11.24 1.32 -1.92
N ASP A 70 11.10 0.41 -2.85
CA ASP A 70 11.64 -0.93 -2.71
C ASP A 70 13.15 -0.89 -2.42
N SER A 71 13.61 -1.68 -1.47
CA SER A 71 14.98 -1.68 -0.94
C SER A 71 15.38 -0.43 -0.13
N LYS A 72 14.52 0.55 0.03
CA LYS A 72 14.78 1.75 0.87
C LYS A 72 14.02 1.71 2.19
N ILE A 73 12.87 1.08 2.21
CA ILE A 73 12.03 0.89 3.40
C ILE A 73 11.51 -0.55 3.43
N GLU A 74 11.07 -0.99 4.58
CA GLU A 74 10.24 -2.19 4.74
C GLU A 74 8.78 -1.75 4.71
N LEU A 75 7.99 -2.26 3.78
CA LEU A 75 6.59 -1.89 3.63
C LEU A 75 5.72 -3.13 3.53
N ASP A 76 4.74 -3.21 4.42
CA ASP A 76 3.68 -4.21 4.37
C ASP A 76 2.37 -3.53 3.95
N VAL A 77 1.69 -4.09 2.95
CA VAL A 77 0.44 -3.57 2.41
C VAL A 77 -0.63 -4.64 2.61
N ILE A 78 -1.71 -4.29 3.30
CA ILE A 78 -2.84 -5.19 3.54
C ILE A 78 -4.08 -4.73 2.78
N LEU A 79 -4.99 -5.65 2.49
CA LEU A 79 -6.28 -5.34 1.88
C LEU A 79 -7.21 -4.64 2.86
N GLY A 80 -7.82 -3.54 2.41
CA GLY A 80 -8.97 -2.92 3.07
C GLY A 80 -10.29 -3.41 2.45
N ASN A 81 -11.40 -2.94 2.99
CA ASN A 81 -12.72 -3.38 2.51
C ASN A 81 -13.07 -2.83 1.11
N HIS A 82 -12.60 -1.63 0.76
CA HIS A 82 -12.79 -1.06 -0.58
C HIS A 82 -11.92 -1.73 -1.66
N ASP A 83 -10.80 -2.31 -1.27
CA ASP A 83 -9.93 -3.03 -2.21
C ASP A 83 -10.50 -4.39 -2.61
N PHE A 84 -11.36 -4.96 -1.77
CA PHE A 84 -11.83 -6.34 -1.91
C PHE A 84 -13.08 -6.43 -2.79
N ALA A 85 -13.13 -7.47 -3.62
CA ALA A 85 -14.31 -7.88 -4.37
C ALA A 85 -14.59 -9.36 -4.16
N GLU A 86 -15.80 -9.79 -4.50
CA GLU A 86 -16.12 -11.21 -4.58
C GLU A 86 -15.21 -11.94 -5.58
N ASN A 87 -15.07 -13.25 -5.41
CA ASN A 87 -14.29 -14.12 -6.30
C ASN A 87 -12.78 -13.83 -6.34
N SER A 88 -12.20 -13.41 -5.21
CA SER A 88 -10.75 -13.19 -5.07
C SER A 88 -10.17 -12.08 -5.97
N ASN A 89 -11.00 -11.25 -6.56
CA ASN A 89 -10.54 -10.05 -7.26
C ASN A 89 -10.41 -8.90 -6.27
N HIS A 90 -9.31 -8.17 -6.34
CA HIS A 90 -9.06 -7.00 -5.49
C HIS A 90 -8.06 -6.04 -6.16
N SER A 91 -7.99 -4.81 -5.67
CA SER A 91 -7.15 -3.76 -6.25
C SER A 91 -5.66 -4.06 -6.15
N LEU A 92 -5.24 -4.89 -5.21
CA LEU A 92 -3.83 -5.27 -5.03
C LEU A 92 -3.38 -6.39 -5.98
N LEU A 93 -4.27 -7.02 -6.75
CA LEU A 93 -3.93 -8.18 -7.56
C LEU A 93 -2.76 -7.93 -8.52
N PRO A 94 -2.68 -6.82 -9.26
CA PRO A 94 -1.51 -6.54 -10.11
C PRO A 94 -0.20 -6.49 -9.34
N PHE A 95 -0.20 -5.90 -8.15
CA PHE A 95 1.00 -5.80 -7.30
C PHE A 95 1.39 -7.16 -6.72
N MET A 96 0.41 -7.99 -6.39
CA MET A 96 0.67 -9.37 -5.95
C MET A 96 1.27 -10.23 -7.05
N GLU A 97 0.88 -10.04 -8.29
CA GLU A 97 1.51 -10.71 -9.43
C GLU A 97 2.98 -10.25 -9.60
N MET A 98 3.25 -8.96 -9.41
CA MET A 98 4.62 -8.45 -9.40
C MET A 98 5.44 -9.09 -8.26
N GLN A 99 4.85 -9.24 -7.07
CA GLN A 99 5.48 -9.91 -5.93
C GLN A 99 5.78 -11.38 -6.25
N ARG A 100 4.84 -12.11 -6.83
CA ARG A 100 5.03 -13.52 -7.24
C ARG A 100 6.14 -13.66 -8.28
N ALA A 101 6.29 -12.68 -9.16
CA ALA A 101 7.38 -12.64 -10.14
C ALA A 101 8.74 -12.25 -9.54
N GLY A 102 8.81 -11.99 -8.24
CA GLY A 102 10.05 -11.64 -7.54
C GLY A 102 10.55 -10.22 -7.79
N LEU A 103 9.67 -9.29 -8.19
CA LEU A 103 10.06 -7.92 -8.53
C LEU A 103 10.28 -7.03 -7.30
N PHE A 104 9.73 -7.39 -6.13
CA PHE A 104 9.91 -6.63 -4.89
C PHE A 104 10.82 -7.37 -3.91
N LYS A 105 11.70 -6.63 -3.25
CA LYS A 105 12.63 -7.14 -2.22
C LYS A 105 12.14 -6.85 -0.80
N THR A 106 11.63 -5.66 -0.54
CA THR A 106 11.27 -5.19 0.80
C THR A 106 9.83 -4.69 0.90
N ILE A 107 9.07 -4.78 -0.17
CA ILE A 107 7.65 -4.48 -0.20
C ILE A 107 6.86 -5.78 -0.30
N ARG A 108 5.90 -5.95 0.62
CA ARG A 108 5.11 -7.17 0.74
C ARG A 108 3.63 -6.84 0.74
N PHE A 109 2.88 -7.58 -0.05
CA PHE A 109 1.41 -7.46 -0.16
C PHE A 109 0.77 -8.69 0.47
N HIS A 110 -0.19 -8.48 1.36
CA HIS A 110 -0.85 -9.53 2.12
C HIS A 110 -2.34 -9.59 1.82
N GLU A 111 -2.82 -10.72 1.32
CA GLU A 111 -4.24 -11.04 1.17
C GLU A 111 -4.74 -12.02 2.25
N LYS A 112 -3.81 -12.55 3.07
CA LYS A 112 -4.09 -13.46 4.20
C LYS A 112 -3.40 -12.94 5.45
N PRO A 113 -3.87 -13.34 6.65
CA PRO A 113 -3.20 -12.98 7.90
C PRO A 113 -1.72 -13.40 7.90
N HIS A 114 -0.89 -12.49 8.34
CA HIS A 114 0.57 -12.69 8.43
C HIS A 114 1.09 -12.08 9.73
N VAL A 115 1.96 -12.82 10.42
CA VAL A 115 2.61 -12.36 11.65
C VAL A 115 4.08 -12.12 11.38
N ALA A 116 4.58 -10.94 11.76
CA ALA A 116 5.99 -10.62 11.70
C ALA A 116 6.46 -10.01 13.02
N LYS A 117 7.71 -10.29 13.38
CA LYS A 117 8.36 -9.66 14.52
C LYS A 117 9.16 -8.46 14.03
N ILE A 118 8.77 -7.26 14.50
CA ILE A 118 9.40 -6.00 14.12
C ILE A 118 9.84 -5.29 15.39
N ASP A 119 11.13 -5.02 15.51
CA ASP A 119 11.74 -4.38 16.69
C ASP A 119 11.38 -5.08 18.03
N GLY A 120 11.35 -6.40 18.00
CA GLY A 120 11.04 -7.22 19.18
C GLY A 120 9.54 -7.39 19.47
N VAL A 121 8.66 -6.75 18.73
CA VAL A 121 7.20 -6.82 18.91
C VAL A 121 6.57 -7.62 17.77
N TYR A 122 5.64 -8.52 18.12
CA TYR A 122 4.88 -9.26 17.13
C TYR A 122 3.74 -8.40 16.58
N HIS A 123 3.67 -8.28 15.26
CA HIS A 123 2.62 -7.61 14.53
C HIS A 123 1.82 -8.62 13.74
N ASN A 124 0.49 -8.57 13.86
CA ASN A 124 -0.41 -9.40 13.07
C ASN A 124 -1.06 -8.52 11.99
N PHE A 125 -0.69 -8.75 10.76
CA PHE A 125 -1.28 -8.08 9.59
C PHE A 125 -2.54 -8.85 9.20
N CYS A 126 -3.70 -8.28 9.50
CA CYS A 126 -5.00 -8.90 9.22
C CYS A 126 -5.71 -8.16 8.09
N PRO A 127 -5.57 -8.61 6.84
CA PRO A 127 -6.30 -8.02 5.73
C PRO A 127 -7.79 -8.35 5.80
N TYR A 128 -8.62 -7.49 5.21
CA TYR A 128 -10.04 -7.79 5.01
C TYR A 128 -10.18 -9.03 4.09
N PRO A 129 -11.10 -9.98 4.32
CA PRO A 129 -12.15 -9.98 5.37
C PRO A 129 -11.78 -10.73 6.67
N PHE A 130 -10.52 -10.95 6.96
CA PHE A 130 -10.07 -11.78 8.09
C PHE A 130 -10.07 -11.06 9.45
N ILE A 131 -10.47 -9.81 9.46
CA ILE A 131 -10.60 -9.06 10.71
C ILE A 131 -11.81 -9.47 11.52
#